data_22b82d8f005a20f1808d116c0bd7a6b9
#
_entry.id   22b82d8f005a20f1808d116c0bd7a6b9
#
_cell.length_a   1.000
_cell.length_b   1.000
_cell.length_c   1.000
_cell.angle_alpha   90.00
_cell.angle_beta   90.00
_cell.angle_gamma   90.00
#
_symmetry.space_group_name_H-M   'P 1'
#
loop_
_entity.id
_entity.type
_entity.pdbx_description
1 polymer ?
#
loop_
_entity_poly.entity_id
_entity_poly.type
_entity_poly.pdbx_seq_one_letter_code
_entity_poly.pdbx_strand_id
1 'polypeptide(L)'
;LKAYYFQSSRGLPKATTLYNDFSAQHLWDKNAFIQSQYKKEFSRQWVFRTSAKWNWSYQHYLDPAIKNNEGKTENSYYQQEYYLSASVLYRLLNNLSFSLSTDGSINTMNANMADFAHPTRYSWLTAIAGKYVNEWFTLSVSALATVINEQADKGGSAGNHRKLTPYVSATFKPFRNEEFRVRFFYKDIFRLP
;
A
#
# COMPACT_ATOMS: atom_id res chain seq x y z
N LEU A 1 5.20 -18.92 0.23
CA LEU A 1 6.37 -18.12 -0.09
C LEU A 1 6.37 -17.77 -1.57
N LYS A 2 6.66 -16.48 -1.89
CA LYS A 2 6.86 -15.99 -3.25
C LYS A 2 8.11 -15.14 -3.28
N ALA A 3 8.93 -15.27 -4.33
CA ALA A 3 10.05 -14.40 -4.62
C ALA A 3 9.98 -13.98 -6.08
N TYR A 4 10.42 -12.75 -6.35
CA TYR A 4 10.41 -12.16 -7.67
C TYR A 4 11.61 -11.26 -7.86
N TYR A 5 12.18 -11.30 -9.05
CA TYR A 5 13.17 -10.34 -9.51
C TYR A 5 12.88 -9.93 -10.95
N PHE A 6 13.01 -8.66 -11.21
CA PHE A 6 12.84 -8.06 -12.52
C PHE A 6 13.93 -7.04 -12.78
N GLN A 7 14.41 -7.01 -14.01
CA GLN A 7 15.34 -5.99 -14.48
C GLN A 7 14.92 -5.55 -15.88
N SER A 8 14.95 -4.26 -16.14
CA SER A 8 14.79 -3.69 -17.47
C SER A 8 15.79 -2.59 -17.74
N SER A 9 16.06 -2.38 -19.02
CA SER A 9 16.90 -1.32 -19.54
C SER A 9 16.24 -0.81 -20.82
N ARG A 10 15.87 0.47 -20.87
CA ARG A 10 15.11 1.03 -21.98
C ARG A 10 15.50 2.47 -22.29
N GLY A 11 15.56 2.80 -23.56
CA GLY A 11 15.55 4.17 -24.03
C GLY A 11 14.16 4.79 -23.81
N LEU A 12 14.11 6.04 -23.37
CA LEU A 12 12.86 6.77 -23.24
C LEU A 12 12.54 7.49 -24.55
N PRO A 13 11.24 7.59 -24.92
CA PRO A 13 10.84 8.32 -26.12
C PRO A 13 11.23 9.79 -25.99
N LYS A 14 11.63 10.38 -27.09
CA LYS A 14 11.93 11.81 -27.19
C LYS A 14 10.71 12.65 -26.82
N ALA A 15 10.95 13.81 -26.20
CA ALA A 15 9.92 14.84 -26.15
C ALA A 15 9.60 15.28 -27.59
N THR A 16 8.32 15.35 -27.95
CA THR A 16 7.82 15.73 -29.27
C THR A 16 7.97 17.24 -29.56
N THR A 17 9.11 17.84 -29.18
CA THR A 17 9.43 19.25 -29.50
C THR A 17 10.30 19.33 -30.72
N LEU A 18 9.98 20.26 -31.61
CA LEU A 18 10.59 20.46 -32.95
C LEU A 18 12.12 20.62 -32.99
N TYR A 19 12.79 20.71 -31.84
CA TYR A 19 14.22 20.98 -31.73
C TYR A 19 15.02 19.93 -30.93
N ASN A 20 14.42 18.78 -30.61
CA ASN A 20 15.09 17.77 -29.78
C ASN A 20 15.32 16.45 -30.55
N ASP A 21 16.16 16.52 -31.59
CA ASP A 21 16.46 15.36 -32.43
C ASP A 21 17.40 14.31 -31.77
N PHE A 22 18.02 14.63 -30.62
CA PHE A 22 19.11 13.84 -30.05
C PHE A 22 18.88 13.43 -28.61
N SER A 23 17.64 13.22 -28.15
CA SER A 23 17.38 12.71 -26.82
C SER A 23 17.83 11.24 -26.71
N ALA A 24 18.90 11.00 -26.00
CA ALA A 24 19.42 9.66 -25.66
C ALA A 24 19.13 9.28 -24.20
N GLN A 25 17.91 9.62 -23.73
CA GLN A 25 17.49 9.31 -22.36
C GLN A 25 17.39 7.80 -22.17
N HIS A 26 17.89 7.34 -21.02
CA HIS A 26 17.90 5.93 -20.69
C HIS A 26 17.44 5.69 -19.25
N LEU A 27 16.67 4.64 -19.06
CA LEU A 27 16.14 4.23 -17.76
C LEU A 27 16.44 2.75 -17.51
N TRP A 28 17.04 2.49 -16.36
CA TRP A 28 17.24 1.14 -15.83
C TRP A 28 16.38 0.97 -14.59
N ASP A 29 15.61 -0.10 -14.56
CA ASP A 29 14.77 -0.49 -13.43
C ASP A 29 15.20 -1.87 -12.94
N LYS A 30 15.31 -2.02 -11.63
CA LYS A 30 15.47 -3.31 -10.95
C LYS A 30 14.48 -3.38 -9.82
N ASN A 31 13.74 -4.48 -9.74
CA ASN A 31 12.77 -4.73 -8.67
C ASN A 31 12.94 -6.14 -8.13
N ALA A 32 12.91 -6.27 -6.83
CA ALA A 32 12.92 -7.56 -6.15
C ALA A 32 11.92 -7.55 -5.00
N PHE A 33 11.21 -8.66 -4.77
CA PHE A 33 10.47 -8.84 -3.54
C PHE A 33 10.50 -10.28 -3.06
N ILE A 34 10.34 -10.43 -1.76
CA ILE A 34 10.07 -11.69 -1.09
C ILE A 34 8.82 -11.50 -0.25
N GLN A 35 7.88 -12.41 -0.37
CA GLN A 35 6.62 -12.39 0.37
C GLN A 35 6.34 -13.77 0.97
N SER A 36 5.94 -13.79 2.22
CA SER A 36 5.47 -14.96 2.93
C SER A 36 4.06 -14.74 3.45
N GLN A 37 3.24 -15.78 3.40
CA GLN A 37 1.90 -15.79 3.98
C GLN A 37 1.72 -17.07 4.78
N TYR A 38 1.12 -16.92 5.95
CA TYR A 38 0.74 -18.03 6.79
C TYR A 38 -0.72 -17.88 7.21
N LYS A 39 -1.49 -18.97 7.07
CA LYS A 39 -2.88 -19.07 7.52
C LYS A 39 -3.01 -20.31 8.36
N LYS A 40 -3.62 -20.18 9.53
CA LYS A 40 -3.97 -21.31 10.38
C LYS A 40 -5.40 -21.18 10.90
N GLU A 41 -6.14 -22.27 10.78
CA GLU A 41 -7.46 -22.45 11.39
C GLU A 41 -7.26 -23.29 12.64
N PHE A 42 -7.31 -22.63 13.81
CA PHE A 42 -7.17 -23.30 15.10
C PHE A 42 -8.43 -24.09 15.48
N SER A 43 -9.58 -23.59 15.02
CA SER A 43 -10.88 -24.23 15.17
C SER A 43 -11.84 -23.71 14.10
N ARG A 44 -13.10 -24.23 14.07
CA ARG A 44 -14.16 -23.66 13.23
C ARG A 44 -14.43 -22.18 13.53
N GLN A 45 -14.11 -21.72 14.73
CA GLN A 45 -14.35 -20.35 15.18
C GLN A 45 -13.16 -19.42 14.93
N TRP A 46 -11.91 -19.91 15.02
CA TRP A 46 -10.71 -19.09 15.02
C TRP A 46 -9.87 -19.31 13.77
N VAL A 47 -9.65 -18.24 13.03
CA VAL A 47 -8.73 -18.22 11.88
C VAL A 47 -7.72 -17.11 12.07
N PHE A 48 -6.45 -17.47 12.03
CA PHE A 48 -5.32 -16.55 12.06
C PHE A 48 -4.69 -16.45 10.67
N ARG A 49 -4.30 -15.24 10.28
CA ARG A 49 -3.50 -14.99 9.08
C ARG A 49 -2.41 -13.99 9.39
N THR A 50 -1.23 -14.22 8.84
CA THR A 50 -0.13 -13.25 8.85
C THR A 50 0.56 -13.25 7.50
N SER A 51 1.08 -12.11 7.11
CA SER A 51 1.91 -11.97 5.93
C SER A 51 3.06 -11.00 6.18
N ALA A 52 4.21 -11.32 5.61
CA ALA A 52 5.37 -10.45 5.63
C ALA A 52 5.86 -10.27 4.19
N LYS A 53 6.29 -9.06 3.85
CA LYS A 53 6.85 -8.73 2.55
C LYS A 53 8.05 -7.81 2.73
N TRP A 54 9.10 -8.09 2.02
CA TRP A 54 10.17 -7.16 1.74
C TRP A 54 10.17 -6.85 0.24
N ASN A 55 10.22 -5.57 -0.10
CA ASN A 55 10.29 -5.08 -1.47
C ASN A 55 11.49 -4.15 -1.60
N TRP A 56 12.23 -4.29 -2.69
CA TRP A 56 13.35 -3.46 -3.04
C TRP A 56 13.22 -3.02 -4.49
N SER A 57 13.43 -1.73 -4.77
CA SER A 57 13.50 -1.20 -6.11
C SER A 57 14.71 -0.27 -6.27
N TYR A 58 15.31 -0.34 -7.42
CA TYR A 58 16.35 0.55 -7.88
C TYR A 58 15.97 1.09 -9.25
N GLN A 59 16.08 2.39 -9.39
CA GLN A 59 15.86 3.07 -10.64
C GLN A 59 17.03 4.00 -10.94
N HIS A 60 17.56 3.92 -12.14
CA HIS A 60 18.65 4.76 -12.61
C HIS A 60 18.22 5.45 -13.91
N TYR A 61 18.27 6.78 -13.91
CA TYR A 61 17.91 7.62 -15.03
C TYR A 61 19.12 8.39 -15.51
N LEU A 62 19.37 8.39 -16.82
CA LEU A 62 20.42 9.14 -17.49
C LEU A 62 19.82 10.00 -18.59
N ASP A 63 20.11 11.29 -18.58
CA ASP A 63 19.86 12.22 -19.69
C ASP A 63 21.16 12.95 -20.05
N PRO A 64 21.83 12.57 -21.16
CA PRO A 64 23.07 13.21 -21.59
C PRO A 64 22.83 14.57 -22.28
N ALA A 65 21.59 14.90 -22.62
CA ALA A 65 21.26 16.15 -23.32
C ALA A 65 21.08 17.33 -22.36
N ILE A 66 20.60 17.08 -21.14
CA ILE A 66 20.48 18.12 -20.11
C ILE A 66 21.78 18.17 -19.33
N LYS A 67 22.56 19.19 -19.57
CA LYS A 67 23.84 19.43 -18.90
C LYS A 67 23.62 20.23 -17.64
N ASN A 68 23.90 19.64 -16.50
CA ASN A 68 24.13 20.30 -15.22
C ASN A 68 25.63 20.63 -15.08
N ASN A 69 26.09 21.02 -13.88
CA ASN A 69 27.50 21.24 -13.58
C ASN A 69 28.40 20.01 -13.82
N GLU A 70 27.82 18.82 -13.92
CA GLU A 70 28.50 17.54 -14.20
C GLU A 70 28.44 17.16 -15.69
N GLY A 71 27.82 17.98 -16.54
CA GLY A 71 27.70 17.77 -17.98
C GLY A 71 26.61 16.83 -18.44
N LYS A 72 25.84 16.22 -17.51
CA LYS A 72 24.71 15.30 -17.76
C LYS A 72 23.78 15.27 -16.56
N THR A 73 22.52 14.87 -16.74
CA THR A 73 21.65 14.54 -15.62
C THR A 73 21.67 13.05 -15.40
N GLU A 74 22.10 12.63 -14.21
CA GLU A 74 22.20 11.22 -13.82
C GLU A 74 21.68 11.04 -12.40
N ASN A 75 20.50 10.41 -12.27
CA ASN A 75 19.82 10.22 -11.00
C ASN A 75 19.61 8.73 -10.70
N SER A 76 19.88 8.35 -9.47
CA SER A 76 19.63 7.00 -8.98
C SER A 76 18.74 7.04 -7.75
N TYR A 77 17.74 6.19 -7.71
CA TYR A 77 16.78 6.08 -6.62
C TYR A 77 16.77 4.66 -6.09
N TYR A 78 16.79 4.53 -4.77
CA TYR A 78 16.65 3.28 -4.03
C TYR A 78 15.45 3.38 -3.13
N GLN A 79 14.55 2.42 -3.23
CA GLN A 79 13.40 2.33 -2.35
C GLN A 79 13.33 0.95 -1.71
N GLN A 80 13.03 0.91 -0.42
CA GLN A 80 12.78 -0.32 0.32
C GLN A 80 11.46 -0.21 1.08
N GLU A 81 10.74 -1.31 1.10
CA GLU A 81 9.52 -1.45 1.87
C GLU A 81 9.59 -2.75 2.69
N TYR A 82 9.37 -2.63 3.98
CA TYR A 82 9.14 -3.74 4.89
C TYR A 82 7.68 -3.68 5.33
N TYR A 83 6.98 -4.77 5.13
CA TYR A 83 5.55 -4.88 5.47
C TYR A 83 5.30 -6.13 6.28
N LEU A 84 4.51 -5.98 7.35
CA LEU A 84 4.02 -7.05 8.20
C LEU A 84 2.54 -6.85 8.46
N SER A 85 1.74 -7.90 8.32
CA SER A 85 0.33 -7.90 8.70
C SER A 85 -0.01 -9.10 9.56
N ALA A 86 -0.98 -8.90 10.45
CA ALA A 86 -1.59 -9.97 11.22
C ALA A 86 -3.10 -9.74 11.32
N SER A 87 -3.88 -10.81 11.19
CA SER A 87 -5.33 -10.74 11.35
C SER A 87 -5.88 -11.97 12.03
N VAL A 88 -6.92 -11.75 12.83
CA VAL A 88 -7.69 -12.78 13.51
C VAL A 88 -9.15 -12.62 13.12
N LEU A 89 -9.76 -13.71 12.69
CA LEU A 89 -11.21 -13.82 12.49
C LEU A 89 -11.78 -14.74 13.56
N TYR A 90 -12.78 -14.27 14.29
CA TYR A 90 -13.54 -15.02 15.27
C TYR A 90 -15.00 -15.14 14.84
N ARG A 91 -15.47 -16.37 14.65
CA ARG A 91 -16.88 -16.70 14.37
C ARG A 91 -17.53 -17.06 15.69
N LEU A 92 -18.25 -16.10 16.29
CA LEU A 92 -18.96 -16.32 17.55
C LEU A 92 -20.16 -17.24 17.34
N LEU A 93 -20.90 -17.02 16.26
CA LEU A 93 -22.05 -17.80 15.82
C LEU A 93 -21.93 -18.07 14.32
N ASN A 94 -22.80 -18.92 13.76
CA ASN A 94 -22.83 -19.18 12.32
C ASN A 94 -23.13 -17.91 11.50
N ASN A 95 -23.81 -16.96 12.10
CA ASN A 95 -24.26 -15.72 11.49
C ASN A 95 -23.56 -14.46 12.03
N LEU A 96 -22.69 -14.58 13.04
CA LEU A 96 -22.01 -13.44 13.66
C LEU A 96 -20.50 -13.70 13.74
N SER A 97 -19.74 -12.80 13.13
CA SER A 97 -18.28 -12.85 13.15
C SER A 97 -17.65 -11.50 13.44
N PHE A 98 -16.49 -11.54 14.06
CA PHE A 98 -15.64 -10.39 14.34
C PHE A 98 -14.27 -10.60 13.74
N SER A 99 -13.62 -9.52 13.34
CA SER A 99 -12.22 -9.57 12.90
C SER A 99 -11.43 -8.39 13.47
N LEU A 100 -10.18 -8.66 13.77
CA LEU A 100 -9.17 -7.68 14.10
C LEU A 100 -8.02 -7.87 13.12
N SER A 101 -7.57 -6.81 12.50
CA SER A 101 -6.37 -6.82 11.66
C SER A 101 -5.46 -5.65 12.00
N THR A 102 -4.16 -5.86 11.86
CA THR A 102 -3.16 -4.82 12.02
C THR A 102 -2.09 -5.00 10.96
N ASP A 103 -1.69 -3.88 10.35
CA ASP A 103 -0.67 -3.80 9.31
C ASP A 103 0.37 -2.77 9.71
N GLY A 104 1.64 -3.11 9.60
CA GLY A 104 2.76 -2.20 9.79
C GLY A 104 3.62 -2.16 8.54
N SER A 105 4.07 -0.98 8.13
CA SER A 105 5.04 -0.83 7.06
C SER A 105 6.07 0.24 7.36
N ILE A 106 7.29 0.02 6.84
CA ILE A 106 8.38 0.99 6.83
C ILE A 106 8.80 1.14 5.37
N ASN A 107 8.73 2.37 4.87
CA ASN A 107 9.16 2.73 3.52
C ASN A 107 10.31 3.71 3.61
N THR A 108 11.43 3.41 2.98
CA THR A 108 12.60 4.28 2.87
C THR A 108 12.90 4.58 1.42
N MET A 109 13.34 5.80 1.14
CA MET A 109 13.78 6.20 -0.19
C MET A 109 15.09 6.98 -0.10
N ASN A 110 16.05 6.61 -0.93
CA ASN A 110 17.33 7.28 -1.07
C ASN A 110 17.57 7.67 -2.53
N ALA A 111 18.31 8.75 -2.74
CA ALA A 111 18.76 9.17 -4.08
C ALA A 111 20.18 9.74 -4.01
N ASN A 112 20.84 9.77 -5.15
CA ASN A 112 22.19 10.36 -5.28
C ASN A 112 22.21 11.89 -5.40
N MET A 113 21.04 12.55 -5.28
CA MET A 113 20.94 14.02 -5.34
C MET A 113 21.41 14.64 -4.03
N ALA A 114 22.20 15.72 -4.10
CA ALA A 114 22.83 16.38 -2.96
C ALA A 114 21.81 16.87 -1.90
N ASP A 115 20.65 17.35 -2.32
CA ASP A 115 19.60 17.91 -1.46
C ASP A 115 18.40 16.97 -1.29
N PHE A 116 18.58 15.67 -1.56
CA PHE A 116 17.53 14.71 -1.35
C PHE A 116 17.24 14.51 0.15
N ALA A 117 15.95 14.52 0.49
CA ALA A 117 15.51 14.54 1.89
C ALA A 117 15.55 13.16 2.60
N HIS A 118 15.90 12.09 1.90
CA HIS A 118 15.94 10.70 2.42
C HIS A 118 14.71 10.33 3.26
N PRO A 119 13.49 10.39 2.69
CA PRO A 119 12.27 10.20 3.47
C PRO A 119 12.15 8.78 3.99
N THR A 120 11.70 8.68 5.23
CA THR A 120 11.28 7.43 5.86
C THR A 120 9.85 7.58 6.35
N ARG A 121 8.96 6.68 5.93
CA ARG A 121 7.56 6.65 6.33
C ARG A 121 7.28 5.37 7.11
N TYR A 122 6.77 5.55 8.32
CA TYR A 122 6.23 4.49 9.17
C TYR A 122 4.72 4.54 9.09
N SER A 123 4.08 3.45 8.70
CA SER A 123 2.62 3.37 8.63
C SER A 123 2.13 2.24 9.53
N TRP A 124 1.11 2.53 10.32
CA TRP A 124 0.43 1.56 11.16
C TRP A 124 -1.08 1.69 11.00
N LEU A 125 -1.72 0.59 10.59
CA LEU A 125 -3.14 0.53 10.34
C LEU A 125 -3.73 -0.59 11.20
N THR A 126 -4.80 -0.29 11.95
CA THR A 126 -5.50 -1.30 12.74
C THR A 126 -6.99 -1.19 12.48
N ALA A 127 -7.60 -2.28 12.06
CA ALA A 127 -9.03 -2.36 11.79
C ALA A 127 -9.69 -3.39 12.71
N ILE A 128 -10.84 -2.98 13.25
CA ILE A 128 -11.79 -3.88 13.90
C ILE A 128 -13.07 -3.93 13.07
N ALA A 129 -13.62 -5.11 12.85
CA ALA A 129 -14.87 -5.26 12.11
C ALA A 129 -15.76 -6.32 12.72
N GLY A 130 -17.07 -6.09 12.59
CA GLY A 130 -18.14 -7.02 12.94
C GLY A 130 -19.04 -7.24 11.72
N LYS A 131 -19.46 -8.49 11.53
CA LYS A 131 -20.38 -8.86 10.45
C LYS A 131 -21.47 -9.77 11.00
N TYR A 132 -22.71 -9.38 10.76
CA TYR A 132 -23.90 -10.18 11.03
C TYR A 132 -24.58 -10.52 9.70
N VAL A 133 -24.97 -11.78 9.53
CA VAL A 133 -25.63 -12.28 8.32
C VAL A 133 -26.87 -13.06 8.70
N ASN A 134 -28.00 -12.68 8.14
CA ASN A 134 -29.27 -13.42 8.23
C ASN A 134 -29.83 -13.61 6.82
N GLU A 135 -30.87 -14.41 6.63
CA GLU A 135 -31.49 -14.70 5.34
C GLU A 135 -31.87 -13.42 4.57
N TRP A 136 -32.34 -12.41 5.27
CA TRP A 136 -32.87 -11.15 4.70
C TRP A 136 -32.07 -9.90 5.07
N PHE A 137 -31.08 -10.04 5.94
CA PHE A 137 -30.31 -8.88 6.41
C PHE A 137 -28.83 -9.21 6.57
N THR A 138 -27.97 -8.35 6.08
CA THR A 138 -26.53 -8.38 6.33
C THR A 138 -26.06 -7.03 6.84
N LEU A 139 -25.49 -6.99 8.03
CA LEU A 139 -24.85 -5.81 8.60
C LEU A 139 -23.35 -6.01 8.67
N SER A 140 -22.60 -5.01 8.22
CA SER A 140 -21.15 -4.95 8.40
C SER A 140 -20.76 -3.61 8.97
N VAL A 141 -20.01 -3.61 10.05
CA VAL A 141 -19.51 -2.42 10.74
C VAL A 141 -18.01 -2.59 10.90
N SER A 142 -17.23 -1.54 10.61
CA SER A 142 -15.81 -1.52 10.89
C SER A 142 -15.29 -0.13 11.22
N ALA A 143 -14.17 -0.09 11.90
CA ALA A 143 -13.40 1.12 12.15
C ALA A 143 -11.93 0.85 11.85
N LEU A 144 -11.30 1.74 11.08
CA LEU A 144 -9.88 1.71 10.75
C LEU A 144 -9.17 2.87 11.43
N ALA A 145 -8.24 2.56 12.31
CA ALA A 145 -7.29 3.51 12.85
C ALA A 145 -6.03 3.53 11.99
N THR A 146 -5.65 4.70 11.51
CA THR A 146 -4.45 4.94 10.72
C THR A 146 -3.51 5.87 11.47
N VAL A 147 -2.25 5.47 11.60
CA VAL A 147 -1.16 6.29 12.14
C VAL A 147 -0.02 6.28 11.13
N ILE A 148 0.39 7.45 10.67
CA ILE A 148 1.49 7.59 9.73
C ILE A 148 2.46 8.64 10.26
N ASN A 149 3.72 8.26 10.40
CA ASN A 149 4.82 9.14 10.76
C ASN A 149 5.79 9.23 9.58
N GLU A 150 6.09 10.46 9.19
CA GLU A 150 7.06 10.76 8.14
C GLU A 150 8.25 11.48 8.74
N GLN A 151 9.44 11.07 8.36
CA GLN A 151 10.70 11.66 8.76
C GLN A 151 11.53 11.95 7.50
N ALA A 152 12.28 13.04 7.53
CA ALA A 152 13.20 13.39 6.46
C ALA A 152 14.46 13.99 7.07
N ASP A 153 15.62 13.63 6.55
CA ASP A 153 16.92 14.07 7.10
C ASP A 153 17.26 15.52 6.75
N LYS A 154 16.78 16.02 5.60
CA LYS A 154 17.06 17.36 5.11
C LYS A 154 15.78 18.06 4.68
N GLY A 155 15.47 19.21 5.29
CA GLY A 155 14.48 20.18 4.79
C GLY A 155 13.05 19.67 4.58
N GLY A 156 12.79 18.42 4.86
CA GLY A 156 11.50 17.79 4.68
C GLY A 156 10.59 18.05 5.88
N SER A 157 9.32 18.25 5.61
CA SER A 157 8.30 18.35 6.65
C SER A 157 8.10 16.98 7.27
N ALA A 158 8.48 16.81 8.54
CA ALA A 158 8.07 15.66 9.32
C ALA A 158 6.56 15.74 9.57
N GLY A 159 5.83 14.70 9.18
CA GLY A 159 4.38 14.63 9.32
C GLY A 159 3.97 13.54 10.31
N ASN A 160 2.98 13.82 11.15
CA ASN A 160 2.33 12.83 11.99
C ASN A 160 0.82 12.92 11.74
N HIS A 161 0.28 11.88 11.10
CA HIS A 161 -1.12 11.81 10.73
C HIS A 161 -1.80 10.69 11.50
N ARG A 162 -2.91 11.02 12.16
CA ARG A 162 -3.76 10.05 12.86
C ARG A 162 -5.20 10.24 12.45
N LYS A 163 -5.85 9.18 12.05
CA LYS A 163 -7.25 9.23 11.62
C LYS A 163 -7.97 7.94 12.01
N LEU A 164 -9.20 8.10 12.43
CA LEU A 164 -10.16 7.00 12.59
C LEU A 164 -11.22 7.13 11.50
N THR A 165 -11.38 6.07 10.69
CA THR A 165 -12.32 6.04 9.57
C THR A 165 -13.36 4.94 9.80
N PRO A 166 -14.60 5.30 10.16
CA PRO A 166 -15.70 4.35 10.33
C PRO A 166 -16.28 3.92 8.98
N TYR A 167 -16.79 2.71 8.95
CA TYR A 167 -17.56 2.15 7.85
C TYR A 167 -18.74 1.37 8.40
N VAL A 168 -19.92 1.59 7.80
CA VAL A 168 -21.14 0.82 8.07
C VAL A 168 -21.79 0.46 6.75
N SER A 169 -22.24 -0.77 6.61
CA SER A 169 -23.01 -1.23 5.46
C SER A 169 -24.12 -2.15 5.91
N ALA A 170 -25.33 -1.88 5.46
CA ALA A 170 -26.51 -2.69 5.67
C ALA A 170 -27.09 -3.12 4.32
N THR A 171 -27.31 -4.42 4.16
CA THR A 171 -27.96 -4.99 2.97
C THR A 171 -29.24 -5.67 3.40
N PHE A 172 -30.35 -5.32 2.78
CA PHE A 172 -31.66 -5.89 3.01
C PHE A 172 -32.14 -6.68 1.78
N LYS A 173 -32.63 -7.90 1.99
CA LYS A 173 -33.14 -8.83 0.96
C LYS A 173 -34.60 -9.13 1.28
N PRO A 174 -35.57 -8.31 0.82
CA PRO A 174 -36.98 -8.41 1.22
C PRO A 174 -37.62 -9.75 0.84
N PHE A 175 -37.17 -10.38 -0.22
CA PHE A 175 -37.73 -11.66 -0.72
C PHE A 175 -36.88 -12.88 -0.36
N ARG A 176 -35.87 -12.72 0.53
CA ARG A 176 -34.93 -13.79 0.96
C ARG A 176 -34.15 -14.46 -0.19
N ASN A 177 -34.20 -13.89 -1.39
CA ASN A 177 -33.45 -14.34 -2.55
C ASN A 177 -32.32 -13.36 -2.92
N GLU A 178 -31.48 -13.74 -3.87
CA GLU A 178 -30.39 -12.89 -4.35
C GLU A 178 -30.79 -11.94 -5.48
N GLU A 179 -32.02 -12.04 -6.00
CA GLU A 179 -32.48 -11.30 -7.19
C GLU A 179 -32.71 -9.83 -6.89
N PHE A 180 -33.24 -9.51 -5.71
CA PHE A 180 -33.45 -8.14 -5.30
C PHE A 180 -32.81 -7.86 -3.93
N ARG A 181 -31.98 -6.83 -3.87
CA ARG A 181 -31.36 -6.36 -2.63
C ARG A 181 -31.19 -4.86 -2.62
N VAL A 182 -31.42 -4.27 -1.46
CA VAL A 182 -31.18 -2.83 -1.19
C VAL A 182 -29.98 -2.74 -0.27
N ARG A 183 -28.99 -1.93 -0.64
CA ARG A 183 -27.80 -1.69 0.15
C ARG A 183 -27.66 -0.22 0.52
N PHE A 184 -27.45 0.02 1.79
CA PHE A 184 -27.05 1.32 2.34
C PHE A 184 -25.63 1.19 2.87
N PHE A 185 -24.82 2.23 2.67
CA PHE A 185 -23.50 2.27 3.26
C PHE A 185 -23.07 3.70 3.60
N TYR A 186 -22.29 3.81 4.64
CA TYR A 186 -21.53 4.99 5.02
C TYR A 186 -20.05 4.62 5.09
N LYS A 187 -19.18 5.45 4.50
CA LYS A 187 -17.73 5.26 4.51
C LYS A 187 -17.05 6.62 4.60
N ASP A 188 -16.26 6.84 5.62
CA ASP A 188 -15.25 7.91 5.66
C ASP A 188 -14.00 7.46 4.91
N ILE A 189 -13.33 8.37 4.19
CA ILE A 189 -12.11 8.08 3.42
C ILE A 189 -11.04 9.07 3.84
N PHE A 190 -9.90 8.54 4.24
CA PHE A 190 -8.70 9.31 4.51
C PHE A 190 -7.66 9.06 3.42
N ARG A 191 -7.13 10.12 2.83
CA ARG A 191 -6.00 10.09 1.90
C ARG A 191 -4.99 11.12 2.35
N LEU A 192 -3.73 10.75 2.32
CA LEU A 192 -2.63 11.70 2.40
C LEU A 192 -2.47 12.39 1.04
N PRO A 193 -2.09 13.66 1.02
CA PRO A 193 -1.69 14.36 -0.20
C PRO A 193 -0.48 13.73 -0.88
#